data_142e4f185f80984496c99a9b116712e5
#
_entry.id   142e4f185f80984496c99a9b116712e5
#
_cell.length_a   1.000
_cell.length_b   1.000
_cell.length_c   1.000
_cell.angle_alpha   90.00
_cell.angle_beta   90.00
_cell.angle_gamma   90.00
#
_symmetry.space_group_name_H-M   'P 1'
#
loop_
_entity.id
_entity.type
_entity.pdbx_description
1 polymer ?
#
loop_
_entity_poly.entity_id
_entity_poly.type
_entity_poly.pdbx_seq_one_letter_code
_entity_poly.pdbx_strand_id
1 'polypeptide(L)'
;MNWFSTYRVHHRVTEHFRKGRAFLLGDAAHIHSPAGGQGINTGIGDAINLAWKWAAVLGGHASETLLDSYEPERIAFARRLVNTTDRVFTLATAEGRIADLIRTRLVPVLFPAAAKFEALREWMFRTVSQVTINYRHSPLSAGSAGDLHGGDRLPWVPVEGADNYRPLAAATWQAHVYGVASPELGAWCQGHSLPLQVFAWRPHYGGAGFARDALYLIRPDTTSRSPRNPPRPMRCGAILPIAAFGSKHLSASAVLYERPIHFD
;
A
#
# COMPACT_ATOMS: atom_id res chain seq x y z
N MET A 1 26.64 -35.82 -12.92
CA MET A 1 25.58 -35.00 -12.27
C MET A 1 25.92 -34.95 -10.79
N ASN A 2 26.34 -33.80 -10.27
CA ASN A 2 26.94 -33.72 -8.94
C ASN A 2 25.92 -33.36 -7.85
N TRP A 3 24.70 -32.96 -8.20
CA TRP A 3 23.64 -32.64 -7.28
C TRP A 3 22.27 -32.77 -7.95
N PHE A 4 21.30 -33.34 -7.24
CA PHE A 4 19.90 -33.44 -7.63
C PHE A 4 19.02 -33.18 -6.44
N SER A 5 18.02 -32.32 -6.60
CA SER A 5 17.04 -32.04 -5.58
C SER A 5 15.65 -31.93 -6.22
N THR A 6 14.66 -32.51 -5.56
CA THR A 6 13.25 -32.31 -5.88
C THR A 6 12.62 -31.47 -4.78
N TYR A 7 11.85 -30.46 -5.19
CA TYR A 7 11.03 -29.71 -4.25
C TYR A 7 9.59 -29.62 -4.76
N ARG A 8 8.66 -29.47 -3.84
CA ARG A 8 7.25 -29.33 -4.17
C ARG A 8 6.86 -27.86 -4.04
N VAL A 9 6.21 -27.34 -5.07
CA VAL A 9 5.60 -26.00 -5.03
C VAL A 9 4.25 -26.12 -4.35
N HIS A 10 4.03 -25.31 -3.33
CA HIS A 10 2.77 -25.23 -2.61
C HIS A 10 2.14 -23.85 -2.81
N HIS A 11 0.81 -23.83 -2.81
CA HIS A 11 0.01 -22.61 -2.90
C HIS A 11 -0.90 -22.60 -1.67
N ARG A 12 -0.49 -21.88 -0.64
CA ARG A 12 -1.22 -21.86 0.64
C ARG A 12 -1.19 -20.46 1.25
N VAL A 13 -2.29 -20.10 1.90
CA VAL A 13 -2.40 -18.93 2.77
C VAL A 13 -2.97 -19.43 4.08
N THR A 14 -2.38 -19.04 5.20
CA THR A 14 -2.92 -19.36 6.52
C THR A 14 -4.27 -18.70 6.72
N GLU A 15 -5.11 -19.28 7.58
CA GLU A 15 -6.43 -18.71 7.89
C GLU A 15 -6.31 -17.38 8.62
N HIS A 16 -5.30 -17.25 9.48
CA HIS A 16 -5.03 -16.05 10.28
C HIS A 16 -3.55 -15.64 10.19
N PHE A 17 -3.31 -14.34 10.08
CA PHE A 17 -1.98 -13.75 10.14
C PHE A 17 -1.64 -13.25 11.54
N ARG A 18 -2.63 -13.20 12.44
CA ARG A 18 -2.46 -12.81 13.83
C ARG A 18 -3.24 -13.70 14.78
N LYS A 19 -2.61 -14.06 15.89
CA LYS A 19 -3.28 -14.69 17.05
C LYS A 19 -2.71 -14.12 18.34
N GLY A 20 -3.48 -13.25 18.98
CA GLY A 20 -2.99 -12.51 20.16
C GLY A 20 -1.76 -11.66 19.81
N ARG A 21 -0.63 -11.97 20.42
CA ARG A 21 0.66 -11.28 20.20
C ARG A 21 1.56 -11.98 19.17
N ALA A 22 1.13 -13.08 18.59
CA ALA A 22 1.86 -13.78 17.53
C ALA A 22 1.39 -13.31 16.15
N PHE A 23 2.35 -13.03 15.27
CA PHE A 23 2.11 -12.58 13.90
C PHE A 23 2.87 -13.45 12.93
N LEU A 24 2.26 -13.76 11.80
CA LEU A 24 2.88 -14.46 10.69
C LEU A 24 3.08 -13.51 9.52
N LEU A 25 4.21 -13.64 8.81
CA LEU A 25 4.56 -12.84 7.64
C LEU A 25 5.43 -13.66 6.68
N GLY A 26 5.45 -13.27 5.41
CA GLY A 26 6.20 -13.97 4.37
C GLY A 26 5.79 -15.43 4.25
N ASP A 27 6.75 -16.32 4.03
CA ASP A 27 6.51 -17.75 3.79
C ASP A 27 5.82 -18.46 4.96
N ALA A 28 5.91 -17.94 6.18
CA ALA A 28 5.18 -18.47 7.34
C ALA A 28 3.66 -18.20 7.25
N ALA A 29 3.26 -17.14 6.52
CA ALA A 29 1.86 -16.75 6.36
C ALA A 29 1.28 -17.21 5.02
N HIS A 30 2.08 -17.18 3.95
CA HIS A 30 1.66 -17.52 2.59
C HIS A 30 2.83 -18.02 1.76
N ILE A 31 2.59 -19.10 1.04
CA ILE A 31 3.51 -19.64 0.03
C ILE A 31 2.80 -19.74 -1.30
N HIS A 32 3.51 -19.40 -2.36
CA HIS A 32 3.00 -19.43 -3.72
C HIS A 32 4.08 -19.83 -4.72
N SER A 33 3.67 -20.11 -5.95
CA SER A 33 4.58 -20.42 -7.04
C SER A 33 5.64 -19.31 -7.22
N PRO A 34 6.88 -19.66 -7.59
CA PRO A 34 7.91 -18.71 -7.96
C PRO A 34 7.58 -17.94 -9.27
N ALA A 35 6.47 -18.28 -9.94
CA ALA A 35 6.02 -17.58 -11.13
C ALA A 35 5.84 -16.08 -10.86
N GLY A 36 6.60 -15.24 -11.56
CA GLY A 36 6.59 -13.79 -11.38
C GLY A 36 7.56 -13.24 -10.33
N GLY A 37 8.27 -14.08 -9.56
CA GLY A 37 9.34 -13.65 -8.64
C GLY A 37 8.86 -12.74 -7.50
N GLN A 38 7.59 -12.83 -7.07
CA GLN A 38 6.96 -11.86 -6.17
C GLN A 38 7.07 -12.22 -4.67
N GLY A 39 7.56 -13.40 -4.31
CA GLY A 39 7.57 -13.89 -2.93
C GLY A 39 8.32 -12.97 -1.97
N ILE A 40 9.57 -12.64 -2.29
CA ILE A 40 10.41 -11.76 -1.46
C ILE A 40 9.76 -10.39 -1.28
N ASN A 41 9.28 -9.78 -2.36
CA ASN A 41 8.63 -8.46 -2.31
C ASN A 41 7.37 -8.48 -1.44
N THR A 42 6.61 -9.56 -1.48
CA THR A 42 5.40 -9.72 -0.64
C THR A 42 5.77 -9.83 0.84
N GLY A 43 6.77 -10.66 1.18
CA GLY A 43 7.25 -10.78 2.55
C GLY A 43 7.84 -9.48 3.11
N ILE A 44 8.59 -8.72 2.29
CA ILE A 44 9.06 -7.38 2.64
C ILE A 44 7.87 -6.44 2.89
N GLY A 45 6.85 -6.49 2.03
CA GLY A 45 5.63 -5.71 2.20
C GLY A 45 4.87 -6.04 3.48
N ASP A 46 4.83 -7.32 3.90
CA ASP A 46 4.28 -7.72 5.20
C ASP A 46 5.08 -7.11 6.34
N ALA A 47 6.41 -7.24 6.27
CA ALA A 47 7.30 -6.71 7.30
C ALA A 47 7.18 -5.19 7.44
N ILE A 48 7.17 -4.45 6.34
CA ILE A 48 6.98 -2.99 6.37
C ILE A 48 5.62 -2.63 6.97
N ASN A 49 4.54 -3.30 6.54
CA ASN A 49 3.19 -3.02 7.04
C ASN A 49 3.07 -3.28 8.55
N LEU A 50 3.71 -4.33 9.06
CA LEU A 50 3.66 -4.66 10.49
C LEU A 50 4.63 -3.81 11.33
N ALA A 51 5.83 -3.54 10.83
CA ALA A 51 6.90 -2.90 11.60
C ALA A 51 6.53 -1.49 12.09
N TRP A 52 5.96 -0.64 11.22
CA TRP A 52 5.57 0.70 11.65
C TRP A 52 4.42 0.68 12.67
N LYS A 53 3.50 -0.28 12.56
CA LYS A 53 2.41 -0.46 13.51
C LYS A 53 2.94 -0.91 14.87
N TRP A 54 3.89 -1.85 14.88
CA TRP A 54 4.57 -2.26 16.10
C TRP A 54 5.36 -1.12 16.72
N ALA A 55 6.12 -0.37 15.91
CA ALA A 55 6.86 0.77 16.41
C ALA A 55 5.94 1.81 17.07
N ALA A 56 4.77 2.07 16.48
CA ALA A 56 3.80 2.99 17.06
C ALA A 56 3.22 2.48 18.39
N VAL A 57 2.88 1.19 18.47
CA VAL A 57 2.30 0.59 19.69
C VAL A 57 3.35 0.45 20.78
N LEU A 58 4.54 -0.08 20.47
CA LEU A 58 5.61 -0.26 21.45
C LEU A 58 6.19 1.07 21.96
N GLY A 59 6.16 2.11 21.09
CA GLY A 59 6.53 3.47 21.46
C GLY A 59 5.46 4.23 22.26
N GLY A 60 4.31 3.61 22.56
CA GLY A 60 3.20 4.26 23.25
C GLY A 60 2.48 5.35 22.42
N HIS A 61 2.67 5.33 21.09
CA HIS A 61 2.05 6.29 20.18
C HIS A 61 0.72 5.81 19.61
N ALA A 62 0.37 4.55 19.79
CA ALA A 62 -0.89 3.97 19.36
C ALA A 62 -1.32 2.80 20.27
N SER A 63 -2.63 2.57 20.32
CA SER A 63 -3.21 1.42 21.01
C SER A 63 -2.92 0.11 20.26
N GLU A 64 -2.92 -1.02 20.97
CA GLU A 64 -2.77 -2.36 20.38
C GLU A 64 -3.81 -2.66 19.28
N THR A 65 -4.96 -1.97 19.27
CA THR A 65 -5.98 -2.09 18.23
C THR A 65 -5.47 -1.69 16.83
N LEU A 66 -4.40 -0.89 16.74
CA LEU A 66 -3.75 -0.61 15.46
C LEU A 66 -3.27 -1.89 14.77
N LEU A 67 -2.81 -2.86 15.55
CA LEU A 67 -2.31 -4.14 15.05
C LEU A 67 -3.42 -5.02 14.44
N ASP A 68 -4.70 -4.78 14.78
CA ASP A 68 -5.84 -5.49 14.20
C ASP A 68 -5.99 -5.21 12.70
N SER A 69 -5.44 -4.10 12.22
CA SER A 69 -5.46 -3.75 10.80
C SER A 69 -4.46 -4.55 9.95
N TYR A 70 -3.50 -5.26 10.54
CA TYR A 70 -2.48 -6.01 9.81
C TYR A 70 -3.08 -7.17 8.99
N GLU A 71 -3.83 -8.04 9.65
CA GLU A 71 -4.42 -9.21 9.00
C GLU A 71 -5.33 -8.84 7.82
N PRO A 72 -6.37 -7.99 7.95
CA PRO A 72 -7.24 -7.67 6.83
C PRO A 72 -6.51 -6.99 5.67
N GLU A 73 -5.47 -6.20 5.92
CA GLU A 73 -4.69 -5.57 4.87
C GLU A 73 -3.85 -6.59 4.10
N ARG A 74 -3.21 -7.53 4.79
CA ARG A 74 -2.22 -8.42 4.17
C ARG A 74 -2.81 -9.73 3.67
N ILE A 75 -3.77 -10.32 4.38
CA ILE A 75 -4.37 -11.60 3.96
C ILE A 75 -5.17 -11.47 2.65
N ALA A 76 -5.87 -10.34 2.45
CA ALA A 76 -6.60 -10.09 1.21
C ALA A 76 -5.65 -9.97 0.01
N PHE A 77 -4.49 -9.36 0.22
CA PHE A 77 -3.45 -9.27 -0.81
C PHE A 77 -2.82 -10.64 -1.08
N ALA A 78 -2.42 -11.37 -0.04
CA ALA A 78 -1.81 -12.70 -0.17
C ALA A 78 -2.74 -13.68 -0.92
N ARG A 79 -4.03 -13.70 -0.60
CA ARG A 79 -5.02 -14.53 -1.29
C ARG A 79 -5.13 -14.18 -2.78
N ARG A 80 -5.15 -12.90 -3.13
CA ARG A 80 -5.18 -12.47 -4.54
C ARG A 80 -3.90 -12.89 -5.27
N LEU A 81 -2.76 -12.71 -4.64
CA LEU A 81 -1.47 -13.08 -5.21
C LEU A 81 -1.39 -14.58 -5.48
N VAL A 82 -1.71 -15.42 -4.47
CA VAL A 82 -1.71 -16.88 -4.61
C VAL A 82 -2.63 -17.30 -5.75
N ASN A 83 -3.86 -16.81 -5.79
CA ASN A 83 -4.81 -17.14 -6.86
C ASN A 83 -4.32 -16.72 -8.25
N THR A 84 -3.62 -15.59 -8.36
CA THR A 84 -3.10 -15.11 -9.66
C THR A 84 -1.90 -15.92 -10.11
N THR A 85 -0.93 -16.15 -9.21
CA THR A 85 0.28 -16.91 -9.53
C THR A 85 -0.03 -18.38 -9.81
N ASP A 86 -1.02 -18.95 -9.11
CA ASP A 86 -1.48 -20.32 -9.34
C ASP A 86 -2.07 -20.48 -10.74
N ARG A 87 -2.93 -19.57 -11.18
CA ARG A 87 -3.47 -19.59 -12.55
C ARG A 87 -2.37 -19.51 -13.61
N VAL A 88 -1.41 -18.60 -13.44
CA VAL A 88 -0.30 -18.47 -14.37
C VAL A 88 0.56 -19.73 -14.39
N PHE A 89 0.86 -20.28 -13.22
CA PHE A 89 1.64 -21.51 -13.08
C PHE A 89 0.92 -22.70 -13.71
N THR A 90 -0.38 -22.89 -13.43
CA THR A 90 -1.20 -23.96 -14.01
C THR A 90 -1.22 -23.87 -15.54
N LEU A 91 -1.38 -22.69 -16.12
CA LEU A 91 -1.33 -22.49 -17.56
C LEU A 91 0.07 -22.80 -18.13
N ALA A 92 1.13 -22.42 -17.42
CA ALA A 92 2.51 -22.67 -17.86
C ALA A 92 2.91 -24.15 -17.78
N THR A 93 2.34 -24.89 -16.83
CA THR A 93 2.65 -26.31 -16.58
C THR A 93 1.59 -27.28 -17.07
N ALA A 94 0.50 -26.78 -17.67
CA ALA A 94 -0.55 -27.62 -18.22
C ALA A 94 0.00 -28.67 -19.20
N GLU A 95 -0.42 -29.90 -19.04
CA GLU A 95 -0.04 -31.03 -19.88
C GLU A 95 -1.04 -31.23 -21.02
N GLY A 96 -0.54 -31.78 -22.13
CA GLY A 96 -1.35 -32.16 -23.27
C GLY A 96 -0.97 -31.41 -24.56
N ARG A 97 -1.32 -32.04 -25.70
CA ARG A 97 -0.93 -31.58 -27.05
C ARG A 97 -1.36 -30.14 -27.37
N ILE A 98 -2.52 -29.73 -26.85
CA ILE A 98 -3.05 -28.37 -27.04
C ILE A 98 -2.25 -27.36 -26.22
N ALA A 99 -1.96 -27.67 -24.96
CA ALA A 99 -1.16 -26.82 -24.10
C ALA A 99 0.27 -26.65 -24.65
N ASP A 100 0.87 -27.73 -25.15
CA ASP A 100 2.17 -27.70 -25.78
C ASP A 100 2.16 -26.85 -27.06
N LEU A 101 1.14 -26.99 -27.91
CA LEU A 101 0.99 -26.16 -29.10
C LEU A 101 0.89 -24.68 -28.77
N ILE A 102 0.06 -24.34 -27.79
CA ILE A 102 -0.09 -22.95 -27.32
C ILE A 102 1.25 -22.42 -26.82
N ARG A 103 1.89 -23.14 -25.91
CA ARG A 103 3.14 -22.72 -25.27
C ARG A 103 4.31 -22.61 -26.26
N THR A 104 4.43 -23.56 -27.20
CA THR A 104 5.58 -23.62 -28.09
C THR A 104 5.40 -22.86 -29.40
N ARG A 105 4.17 -22.63 -29.84
CA ARG A 105 3.89 -21.99 -31.14
C ARG A 105 3.18 -20.65 -31.01
N LEU A 106 2.15 -20.53 -30.16
CA LEU A 106 1.35 -19.30 -30.06
C LEU A 106 2.00 -18.28 -29.15
N VAL A 107 2.41 -18.66 -27.94
CA VAL A 107 2.99 -17.73 -26.96
C VAL A 107 4.25 -17.04 -27.49
N PRO A 108 5.24 -17.74 -28.12
CA PRO A 108 6.44 -17.07 -28.63
C PRO A 108 6.19 -16.05 -29.72
N VAL A 109 5.07 -16.16 -30.44
CA VAL A 109 4.69 -15.23 -31.51
C VAL A 109 3.81 -14.11 -30.98
N LEU A 110 2.77 -14.46 -30.24
CA LEU A 110 1.76 -13.51 -29.79
C LEU A 110 2.26 -12.63 -28.63
N PHE A 111 3.03 -13.19 -27.71
CA PHE A 111 3.49 -12.44 -26.54
C PHE A 111 4.47 -11.30 -26.92
N PRO A 112 5.52 -11.50 -27.75
CA PRO A 112 6.36 -10.39 -28.20
C PRO A 112 5.61 -9.35 -29.03
N ALA A 113 4.61 -9.78 -29.84
CA ALA A 113 3.78 -8.86 -30.59
C ALA A 113 2.90 -8.00 -29.66
N ALA A 114 2.28 -8.63 -28.68
CA ALA A 114 1.47 -7.95 -27.68
C ALA A 114 2.32 -7.04 -26.74
N ALA A 115 3.54 -7.46 -26.41
CA ALA A 115 4.46 -6.66 -25.60
C ALA A 115 4.95 -5.37 -26.28
N LYS A 116 4.67 -5.16 -27.56
CA LYS A 116 4.90 -3.88 -28.24
C LYS A 116 3.91 -2.81 -27.81
N PHE A 117 2.74 -3.18 -27.32
CA PHE A 117 1.76 -2.23 -26.81
C PHE A 117 2.18 -1.71 -25.43
N GLU A 118 2.31 -0.40 -25.33
CA GLU A 118 2.73 0.29 -24.10
C GLU A 118 1.81 -0.02 -22.92
N ALA A 119 0.50 0.00 -23.15
CA ALA A 119 -0.50 -0.31 -22.13
C ALA A 119 -0.31 -1.73 -21.51
N LEU A 120 0.07 -2.74 -22.31
CA LEU A 120 0.33 -4.08 -21.80
C LEU A 120 1.61 -4.12 -20.98
N ARG A 121 2.67 -3.46 -21.45
CA ARG A 121 3.94 -3.36 -20.70
C ARG A 121 3.75 -2.65 -19.37
N GLU A 122 3.00 -1.55 -19.35
CA GLU A 122 2.69 -0.81 -18.13
C GLU A 122 1.87 -1.67 -17.17
N TRP A 123 0.83 -2.34 -17.65
CA TRP A 123 0.03 -3.26 -16.83
C TRP A 123 0.87 -4.40 -16.25
N MET A 124 1.73 -5.01 -17.03
CA MET A 124 2.64 -6.06 -16.57
C MET A 124 3.62 -5.53 -15.53
N PHE A 125 4.24 -4.38 -15.79
CA PHE A 125 5.15 -3.73 -14.86
C PHE A 125 4.45 -3.44 -13.54
N ARG A 126 3.30 -2.78 -13.56
CA ARG A 126 2.51 -2.46 -12.37
C ARG A 126 2.12 -3.70 -11.58
N THR A 127 1.81 -4.80 -12.26
CA THR A 127 1.44 -6.06 -11.62
C THR A 127 2.64 -6.73 -10.96
N VAL A 128 3.75 -6.86 -11.67
CA VAL A 128 4.96 -7.53 -11.17
C VAL A 128 5.64 -6.70 -10.07
N SER A 129 5.68 -5.37 -10.24
CA SER A 129 6.29 -4.45 -9.26
C SER A 129 5.41 -4.21 -8.03
N GLN A 130 4.21 -4.80 -7.97
CA GLN A 130 3.27 -4.68 -6.85
C GLN A 130 2.91 -3.22 -6.51
N VAL A 131 3.02 -2.28 -7.46
CA VAL A 131 2.69 -0.86 -7.23
C VAL A 131 1.19 -0.60 -7.18
N THR A 132 0.36 -1.58 -7.56
CA THR A 132 -1.11 -1.54 -7.49
C THR A 132 -1.68 -2.05 -6.17
N ILE A 133 -0.82 -2.42 -5.21
CA ILE A 133 -1.28 -2.80 -3.88
C ILE A 133 -2.07 -1.65 -3.27
N ASN A 134 -3.25 -1.97 -2.77
CA ASN A 134 -4.08 -1.03 -2.03
C ASN A 134 -4.73 -1.70 -0.83
N TYR A 135 -5.05 -0.87 0.16
CA TYR A 135 -5.73 -1.25 1.40
C TYR A 135 -7.05 -0.50 1.54
N ARG A 136 -7.80 -0.31 0.42
CA ARG A 136 -9.05 0.46 0.40
C ARG A 136 -10.10 -0.05 1.39
N HIS A 137 -10.02 -1.33 1.76
CA HIS A 137 -10.91 -1.96 2.75
C HIS A 137 -10.39 -1.88 4.20
N SER A 138 -9.21 -1.28 4.40
CA SER A 138 -8.67 -1.11 5.75
C SER A 138 -9.47 -0.06 6.52
N PRO A 139 -9.70 -0.28 7.83
CA PRO A 139 -10.27 0.76 8.69
C PRO A 139 -9.37 2.00 8.77
N LEU A 140 -8.09 1.87 8.42
CA LEU A 140 -7.16 3.00 8.36
C LEU A 140 -7.29 3.81 7.06
N SER A 141 -8.09 3.37 6.10
CA SER A 141 -8.25 4.00 4.80
C SER A 141 -9.53 4.81 4.75
N ALA A 142 -9.46 6.06 4.30
CA ALA A 142 -10.64 6.90 4.15
C ALA A 142 -10.42 7.99 3.10
N GLY A 143 -11.52 8.43 2.49
CA GLY A 143 -11.59 9.55 1.59
C GLY A 143 -11.05 9.27 0.19
N SER A 144 -11.15 10.29 -0.66
CA SER A 144 -10.60 10.31 -2.01
C SER A 144 -10.31 11.75 -2.41
N ALA A 145 -9.29 11.93 -3.26
CA ALA A 145 -9.00 13.21 -3.89
C ALA A 145 -8.35 12.95 -5.25
N GLY A 146 -8.92 13.56 -6.32
CA GLY A 146 -8.61 13.16 -7.69
C GLY A 146 -8.99 11.70 -7.92
N ASP A 147 -8.11 10.96 -8.58
CA ASP A 147 -8.30 9.52 -8.83
C ASP A 147 -7.79 8.63 -7.69
N LEU A 148 -7.21 9.23 -6.64
CA LEU A 148 -6.63 8.51 -5.52
C LEU A 148 -7.64 8.32 -4.40
N HIS A 149 -7.69 7.11 -3.88
CA HIS A 149 -8.53 6.73 -2.76
C HIS A 149 -7.68 6.41 -1.53
N GLY A 150 -8.27 6.58 -0.35
CA GLY A 150 -7.62 6.14 0.88
C GLY A 150 -7.28 4.65 0.81
N GLY A 151 -6.04 4.32 1.21
CA GLY A 151 -5.49 2.97 1.09
C GLY A 151 -4.72 2.70 -0.21
N ASP A 152 -4.77 3.59 -1.19
CA ASP A 152 -3.92 3.48 -2.38
C ASP A 152 -2.45 3.76 -2.03
N ARG A 153 -1.56 3.09 -2.70
CA ARG A 153 -0.14 3.47 -2.65
C ARG A 153 0.03 4.82 -3.31
N LEU A 154 0.80 5.71 -2.69
CA LEU A 154 1.11 7.02 -3.25
C LEU A 154 1.77 6.85 -4.62
N PRO A 155 1.27 7.47 -5.70
CA PRO A 155 1.95 7.44 -6.99
C PRO A 155 3.31 8.13 -6.91
N TRP A 156 4.31 7.49 -7.49
CA TRP A 156 5.61 8.11 -7.66
C TRP A 156 5.59 9.05 -8.87
N VAL A 157 6.02 10.29 -8.68
CA VAL A 157 6.10 11.29 -9.75
C VAL A 157 7.50 11.88 -9.73
N PRO A 158 8.29 11.66 -10.80
CA PRO A 158 9.61 12.29 -10.93
C PRO A 158 9.46 13.80 -11.13
N VAL A 159 10.28 14.56 -10.45
CA VAL A 159 10.39 16.01 -10.57
C VAL A 159 11.87 16.35 -10.72
N GLU A 160 12.23 17.33 -11.55
CA GLU A 160 13.62 17.77 -11.70
C GLU A 160 14.25 18.07 -10.34
N GLY A 161 15.33 17.34 -10.02
CA GLY A 161 16.12 17.49 -8.79
C GLY A 161 15.53 16.89 -7.53
N ALA A 162 14.30 16.36 -7.57
CA ALA A 162 13.65 15.69 -6.45
C ALA A 162 12.48 14.84 -6.93
N ASP A 163 11.99 13.93 -6.08
CA ASP A 163 10.72 13.23 -6.28
C ASP A 163 9.84 13.36 -5.04
N ASN A 164 8.58 12.98 -5.18
CA ASN A 164 7.64 13.05 -4.08
C ASN A 164 7.81 11.91 -3.05
N TYR A 165 8.74 10.97 -3.29
CA TYR A 165 9.06 9.88 -2.38
C TYR A 165 10.22 10.20 -1.44
N ARG A 166 11.07 11.17 -1.77
CA ARG A 166 12.22 11.52 -0.93
C ARG A 166 11.87 11.78 0.54
N PRO A 167 10.78 12.51 0.87
CA PRO A 167 10.40 12.71 2.27
C PRO A 167 9.95 11.41 2.96
N LEU A 168 9.48 10.41 2.21
CA LEU A 168 8.96 9.15 2.77
C LEU A 168 10.06 8.29 3.38
N ALA A 169 11.34 8.56 3.10
CA ALA A 169 12.47 7.89 3.73
C ALA A 169 12.48 8.02 5.27
N ALA A 170 11.80 9.03 5.82
CA ALA A 170 11.63 9.20 7.26
C ALA A 170 10.74 8.12 7.91
N ALA A 171 9.99 7.34 7.11
CA ALA A 171 9.08 6.27 7.55
C ALA A 171 8.11 6.71 8.68
N THR A 172 7.62 7.96 8.59
CA THR A 172 6.68 8.56 9.53
C THR A 172 5.39 8.98 8.82
N TRP A 173 4.35 9.26 9.58
CA TRP A 173 3.16 9.91 9.04
C TRP A 173 3.52 11.31 8.52
N GLN A 174 2.99 11.66 7.37
CA GLN A 174 3.24 12.95 6.72
C GLN A 174 1.97 13.48 6.05
N ALA A 175 1.85 14.79 5.99
CA ALA A 175 0.87 15.49 5.18
C ALA A 175 1.52 15.95 3.86
N HIS A 176 0.95 15.57 2.72
CA HIS A 176 1.40 16.02 1.41
C HIS A 176 0.32 16.86 0.75
N VAL A 177 0.72 18.00 0.16
CA VAL A 177 -0.13 18.86 -0.66
C VAL A 177 0.57 19.12 -1.99
N TYR A 178 -0.14 18.92 -3.08
CA TYR A 178 0.34 19.15 -4.44
C TYR A 178 -0.30 20.42 -4.98
N GLY A 179 0.35 21.57 -4.74
CA GLY A 179 -0.15 22.89 -5.03
C GLY A 179 0.10 23.86 -3.88
N VAL A 180 -0.93 24.47 -3.34
CA VAL A 180 -0.88 25.43 -2.25
C VAL A 180 -1.52 24.85 -1.00
N ALA A 181 -0.78 24.81 0.10
CA ALA A 181 -1.31 24.48 1.42
C ALA A 181 -1.88 25.74 2.07
N SER A 182 -3.03 25.63 2.76
CA SER A 182 -3.56 26.76 3.49
C SER A 182 -2.72 27.07 4.75
N PRO A 183 -2.66 28.33 5.19
CA PRO A 183 -1.97 28.68 6.43
C PRO A 183 -2.48 27.94 7.66
N GLU A 184 -3.80 27.67 7.71
CA GLU A 184 -4.45 26.94 8.79
C GLU A 184 -3.97 25.49 8.83
N LEU A 185 -3.82 24.83 7.65
CA LEU A 185 -3.25 23.49 7.56
C LEU A 185 -1.81 23.47 8.04
N GLY A 186 -1.01 24.48 7.65
CA GLY A 186 0.38 24.64 8.09
C GLY A 186 0.47 24.74 9.61
N ALA A 187 -0.31 25.63 10.21
CA ALA A 187 -0.36 25.83 11.66
C ALA A 187 -0.81 24.57 12.39
N TRP A 188 -1.83 23.88 11.84
CA TRP A 188 -2.34 22.64 12.42
C TRP A 188 -1.26 21.53 12.39
N CYS A 189 -0.61 21.32 11.25
CA CYS A 189 0.47 20.34 11.12
C CYS A 189 1.62 20.63 12.09
N GLN A 190 2.02 21.91 12.24
CA GLN A 190 3.05 22.32 13.16
C GLN A 190 2.65 22.04 14.62
N GLY A 191 1.41 22.40 15.02
CA GLY A 191 0.90 22.16 16.37
C GLY A 191 0.80 20.67 16.73
N HIS A 192 0.73 19.77 15.74
CA HIS A 192 0.62 18.33 15.93
C HIS A 192 1.91 17.57 15.57
N SER A 193 3.02 18.26 15.37
CA SER A 193 4.30 17.67 14.97
C SER A 193 4.19 16.73 13.75
N LEU A 194 3.25 17.02 12.83
CA LEU A 194 3.05 16.28 11.59
C LEU A 194 3.84 16.96 10.47
N PRO A 195 4.86 16.30 9.87
CA PRO A 195 5.58 16.87 8.75
C PRO A 195 4.66 17.21 7.58
N LEU A 196 4.65 18.47 7.14
CA LEU A 196 3.92 18.94 5.97
C LEU A 196 4.89 19.09 4.80
N GLN A 197 4.60 18.39 3.71
CA GLN A 197 5.34 18.49 2.44
C GLN A 197 4.45 19.21 1.41
N VAL A 198 4.93 20.30 0.87
CA VAL A 198 4.23 21.07 -0.16
C VAL A 198 5.03 21.00 -1.45
N PHE A 199 4.42 20.43 -2.49
CA PHE A 199 4.99 20.30 -3.82
C PHE A 199 4.30 21.30 -4.75
N ALA A 200 5.05 22.16 -5.41
CA ALA A 200 4.49 23.08 -6.40
C ALA A 200 3.74 22.28 -7.47
N TRP A 201 2.53 22.73 -7.81
CA TRP A 201 1.71 22.01 -8.78
C TRP A 201 2.36 21.90 -10.15
N ARG A 202 2.35 20.71 -10.71
CA ARG A 202 2.81 20.42 -12.08
C ARG A 202 1.79 19.51 -12.78
N PRO A 203 1.64 19.60 -14.13
CA PRO A 203 0.70 18.76 -14.89
C PRO A 203 0.88 17.25 -14.66
N HIS A 204 2.12 16.79 -14.45
CA HIS A 204 2.45 15.38 -14.16
C HIS A 204 1.74 14.83 -12.90
N TYR A 205 1.47 15.69 -11.91
CA TYR A 205 0.70 15.27 -10.74
C TYR A 205 -0.75 14.98 -11.11
N GLY A 206 -1.37 15.82 -11.95
CA GLY A 206 -2.71 15.55 -12.48
C GLY A 206 -2.76 14.27 -13.30
N GLY A 207 -1.77 14.03 -14.17
CA GLY A 207 -1.63 12.78 -14.92
C GLY A 207 -1.43 11.54 -14.05
N ALA A 208 -0.88 11.69 -12.85
CA ALA A 208 -0.74 10.63 -11.86
C ALA A 208 -1.98 10.47 -10.95
N GLY A 209 -3.04 11.24 -11.18
CA GLY A 209 -4.30 11.15 -10.46
C GLY A 209 -4.41 12.05 -9.23
N PHE A 210 -3.44 12.94 -8.96
CA PHE A 210 -3.53 13.88 -7.85
C PHE A 210 -4.50 15.02 -8.15
N ALA A 211 -5.28 15.42 -7.14
CA ALA A 211 -6.04 16.67 -7.18
C ALA A 211 -5.17 17.83 -6.69
N ARG A 212 -5.28 18.98 -7.39
CA ARG A 212 -4.57 20.20 -7.00
C ARG A 212 -5.06 20.71 -5.65
N ASP A 213 -4.13 21.17 -4.82
CA ASP A 213 -4.34 21.75 -3.48
C ASP A 213 -5.02 20.80 -2.47
N ALA A 214 -5.16 19.51 -2.82
CA ALA A 214 -5.72 18.52 -1.92
C ALA A 214 -4.70 18.00 -0.90
N LEU A 215 -5.19 17.67 0.30
CA LEU A 215 -4.41 17.07 1.36
C LEU A 215 -4.39 15.54 1.22
N TYR A 216 -3.20 14.98 1.25
CA TYR A 216 -2.96 13.53 1.35
C TYR A 216 -2.22 13.23 2.64
N LEU A 217 -2.78 12.39 3.48
CA LEU A 217 -2.09 11.86 4.65
C LEU A 217 -1.41 10.55 4.27
N ILE A 218 -0.10 10.53 4.38
CA ILE A 218 0.73 9.40 3.96
C ILE A 218 1.19 8.65 5.19
N ARG A 219 0.92 7.34 5.17
CA ARG A 219 1.35 6.39 6.20
C ARG A 219 2.86 6.09 6.04
N PRO A 220 3.51 5.58 7.10
CA PRO A 220 4.91 5.14 7.03
C PRO A 220 5.20 4.09 5.94
N ASP A 221 4.20 3.30 5.55
CA ASP A 221 4.29 2.29 4.47
C ASP A 221 3.92 2.84 3.09
N THR A 222 3.92 4.14 2.90
CA THR A 222 3.66 4.84 1.63
C THR A 222 2.22 4.75 1.10
N THR A 223 1.27 4.25 1.87
CA THR A 223 -0.14 4.30 1.49
C THR A 223 -0.79 5.62 1.87
N SER A 224 -1.74 6.07 1.06
CA SER A 224 -2.41 7.35 1.24
C SER A 224 -3.73 7.21 2.00
N ARG A 225 -4.10 8.29 2.66
CA ARG A 225 -5.44 8.55 3.16
C ARG A 225 -5.85 9.95 2.72
N SER A 226 -6.96 10.09 2.01
CA SER A 226 -7.49 11.40 1.60
C SER A 226 -8.74 11.73 2.41
N PRO A 227 -8.88 12.95 2.94
CA PRO A 227 -10.15 13.38 3.51
C PRO A 227 -11.22 13.46 2.42
N ARG A 228 -12.47 13.11 2.75
CA ARG A 228 -13.60 13.26 1.84
C ARG A 228 -13.87 14.75 1.63
N ASN A 229 -13.88 15.21 0.39
CA ASN A 229 -14.09 16.57 -0.13
C ASN A 229 -12.91 17.54 -0.03
N PRO A 230 -12.71 18.37 -1.10
CA PRO A 230 -11.84 19.53 -0.99
C PRO A 230 -12.39 20.43 0.13
N PRO A 231 -11.52 21.04 0.91
CA PRO A 231 -11.96 21.86 2.03
C PRO A 231 -12.79 23.06 1.50
N ARG A 232 -14.07 23.06 1.79
CA ARG A 232 -14.63 24.33 2.28
C ARG A 232 -13.76 24.75 3.46
N PRO A 233 -13.54 26.06 3.77
CA PRO A 233 -12.60 26.47 4.79
C PRO A 233 -12.71 25.53 5.98
N MET A 234 -11.66 24.72 6.18
CA MET A 234 -11.69 23.63 7.16
C MET A 234 -11.95 24.22 8.52
N ARG A 235 -13.12 23.98 9.06
CA ARG A 235 -13.24 23.99 10.52
C ARG A 235 -12.29 22.91 11.03
N CYS A 236 -11.36 23.24 11.90
CA CYS A 236 -10.31 22.36 12.45
C CYS A 236 -10.79 20.97 12.91
N GLY A 237 -12.10 20.75 13.05
CA GLY A 237 -12.71 19.50 13.43
C GLY A 237 -12.76 18.39 12.37
N ALA A 238 -12.51 18.66 11.08
CA ALA A 238 -12.72 17.67 10.01
C ALA A 238 -11.46 16.85 9.63
N ILE A 239 -10.28 17.20 10.17
CA ILE A 239 -9.01 16.45 9.95
C ILE A 239 -8.78 15.43 11.08
N LEU A 240 -9.69 15.27 11.91
CA LEU A 240 -9.64 14.64 13.22
C LEU A 240 -9.27 13.16 13.36
N PRO A 241 -9.18 12.31 12.36
CA PRO A 241 -8.67 10.97 12.64
C PRO A 241 -7.16 10.87 12.90
N ILE A 242 -6.39 11.96 12.71
CA ILE A 242 -4.94 11.95 13.01
C ILE A 242 -4.70 12.05 14.51
N ALA A 243 -5.65 12.61 15.27
CA ALA A 243 -5.58 12.69 16.72
C ALA A 243 -5.44 11.34 17.42
N ALA A 244 -5.74 10.24 16.74
CA ALA A 244 -5.50 8.89 17.23
C ALA A 244 -4.01 8.51 17.28
N PHE A 245 -3.13 9.33 16.71
CA PHE A 245 -1.71 9.05 16.62
C PHE A 245 -0.89 10.14 17.30
N GLY A 246 -0.79 10.06 18.59
CA GLY A 246 0.37 10.58 19.28
C GLY A 246 0.38 12.00 19.81
N SER A 247 -0.62 12.46 20.50
CA SER A 247 -0.38 13.43 21.57
C SER A 247 -1.28 13.18 22.76
N LYS A 248 -0.70 13.24 23.95
CA LYS A 248 -1.38 13.06 25.24
C LYS A 248 -2.47 14.11 25.54
N HIS A 249 -2.77 15.02 24.62
CA HIS A 249 -3.64 16.17 24.84
C HIS A 249 -4.79 16.36 23.85
N LEU A 250 -5.05 15.40 22.97
CA LEU A 250 -6.19 15.47 22.06
C LEU A 250 -7.35 14.63 22.59
N SER A 251 -8.34 15.32 23.14
CA SER A 251 -9.61 14.70 23.54
C SER A 251 -10.21 13.93 22.36
N ALA A 252 -10.57 12.70 22.63
CA ALA A 252 -11.05 11.71 21.71
C ALA A 252 -12.37 12.08 21.03
N SER A 253 -12.32 12.71 19.90
CA SER A 253 -13.51 12.91 19.05
C SER A 253 -13.23 12.70 17.59
N ALA A 254 -12.26 11.84 17.27
CA ALA A 254 -11.93 11.56 15.90
C ALA A 254 -11.89 10.08 15.65
N VAL A 255 -12.96 9.62 15.12
CA VAL A 255 -13.25 8.24 14.83
C VAL A 255 -12.38 7.75 13.70
N LEU A 256 -11.26 7.09 14.04
CA LEU A 256 -10.69 6.04 13.21
C LEU A 256 -11.39 4.70 13.46
N TYR A 257 -11.97 4.59 14.64
CA TYR A 257 -12.84 3.53 15.12
C TYR A 257 -14.02 4.20 15.84
N GLU A 258 -15.16 3.57 15.90
CA GLU A 258 -16.30 4.00 16.71
C GLU A 258 -16.02 4.03 18.23
N ARG A 259 -14.80 3.71 18.64
CA ARG A 259 -14.33 3.82 20.03
C ARG A 259 -13.06 4.67 20.09
N PRO A 260 -12.96 5.59 21.05
CA PRO A 260 -11.76 6.37 21.24
C PRO A 260 -10.58 5.46 21.58
N ILE A 261 -9.49 5.67 20.90
CA ILE A 261 -8.19 5.09 21.26
C ILE A 261 -7.69 5.97 22.40
N HIS A 262 -7.69 5.45 23.63
CA HIS A 262 -7.03 6.10 24.74
C HIS A 262 -5.54 5.82 24.66
N PHE A 263 -4.77 6.88 24.71
CA PHE A 263 -3.34 6.83 24.95
C PHE A 263 -3.15 7.05 26.45
N ASP A 264 -2.62 6.06 27.14
CA ASP A 264 -2.11 6.19 28.50
C ASP A 264 -0.74 6.89 28.52
#